data_2c068fd02256fa07f0d8d6812b52f2a7
#
_entry.id   2c068fd02256fa07f0d8d6812b52f2a7
#
_cell.length_a   1.000
_cell.length_b   1.000
_cell.length_c   1.000
_cell.angle_alpha   90.00
_cell.angle_beta   90.00
_cell.angle_gamma   90.00
#
_symmetry.space_group_name_H-M   'P 1'
#
loop_
_entity.id
_entity.type
_entity.pdbx_description
1 polymer ?
#
loop_
_entity_poly.entity_id
_entity_poly.type
_entity_poly.pdbx_seq_one_letter_code
_entity_poly.pdbx_strand_id
1 'polypeptide(L)'
;MFRHTSRRTAAATGLLLALGLSTACSSGKTSATDDRAAKVDGKISITYLQKQGDQEYFIGEAAGAKEKAEELGIDLKLVNLGNDANKTVSEVQSAIAQKTNGVIIVVPDPAVGPQVVQTANDGKVALLTSDDQICTTGPDPTACGKSDLVPRIGFSGAQMGDEVGKRAAAEFHKAGWRSDDTRVISAWKQDVTVCGDRVAAAKRTFDAAVPGVKTIDVPTDNAPTGAQDKIAATVTANTGVKNWVIWGCNDENVMGGVTVLANVGVGPDHVIGVGLGAYLACKEWKSDKPTGMKAALFINGKDVGALAVQTMYDKLKKGKDFPAEAFAPTSMVDRASWKSAGLTCG
;
A
#
# COMPACT_ATOMS: atom_id res chain seq x y z
N MET A 1 80.61 -24.93 9.51
CA MET A 1 81.32 -26.05 8.81
C MET A 1 80.68 -26.26 7.47
N PHE A 2 81.50 -25.93 6.43
CA PHE A 2 81.44 -26.46 5.07
C PHE A 2 80.10 -26.50 4.31
N ARG A 3 79.87 -25.87 3.22
CA ARG A 3 80.56 -25.55 1.92
C ARG A 3 79.59 -25.93 0.78
N HIS A 4 79.34 -24.94 -0.05
CA HIS A 4 79.50 -24.93 -1.52
C HIS A 4 78.74 -26.05 -2.30
N THR A 5 78.18 -25.81 -3.43
CA THR A 5 78.51 -25.09 -4.69
C THR A 5 77.29 -25.14 -5.61
N SER A 6 76.87 -24.16 -6.28
CA SER A 6 77.20 -23.49 -7.55
C SER A 6 76.75 -24.21 -8.83
N ARG A 7 76.18 -23.38 -9.73
CA ARG A 7 76.17 -23.41 -11.21
C ARG A 7 75.11 -24.24 -11.92
N ARG A 8 74.54 -23.91 -13.02
CA ARG A 8 74.58 -22.82 -14.00
C ARG A 8 73.37 -22.89 -14.90
N THR A 9 72.82 -21.76 -15.29
CA THR A 9 72.31 -21.29 -16.60
C THR A 9 71.79 -22.28 -17.65
N ALA A 10 70.57 -22.01 -18.14
CA ALA A 10 70.27 -21.93 -19.56
C ALA A 10 68.99 -21.10 -19.79
N ALA A 11 69.11 -20.13 -20.67
CA ALA A 11 68.01 -19.24 -21.12
C ALA A 11 67.20 -19.96 -22.22
N ALA A 12 65.90 -19.80 -22.21
CA ALA A 12 65.09 -20.00 -23.37
C ALA A 12 63.94 -18.98 -23.40
N THR A 13 63.99 -18.14 -24.39
CA THR A 13 63.06 -17.09 -24.76
C THR A 13 61.74 -17.73 -25.22
N GLY A 14 60.63 -17.36 -24.62
CA GLY A 14 59.29 -17.80 -25.00
C GLY A 14 58.32 -16.65 -24.91
N LEU A 15 57.75 -16.30 -26.02
CA LEU A 15 56.86 -15.23 -26.42
C LEU A 15 55.60 -15.14 -25.55
N LEU A 16 55.37 -14.01 -24.90
CA LEU A 16 54.19 -13.69 -24.12
C LEU A 16 53.06 -13.23 -25.05
N LEU A 17 52.01 -14.05 -25.18
CA LEU A 17 50.70 -13.61 -25.61
C LEU A 17 49.94 -13.13 -24.36
N ALA A 18 49.76 -11.83 -24.21
CA ALA A 18 48.89 -11.25 -23.22
C ALA A 18 47.41 -11.35 -23.66
N LEU A 19 46.66 -12.33 -23.13
CA LEU A 19 45.22 -12.27 -23.15
C LEU A 19 44.76 -11.35 -22.01
N GLY A 20 44.31 -10.17 -22.38
CA GLY A 20 43.61 -9.24 -21.44
C GLY A 20 42.29 -9.83 -21.01
N LEU A 21 42.18 -10.32 -19.77
CA LEU A 21 40.91 -10.53 -19.08
C LEU A 21 40.41 -9.16 -18.61
N SER A 22 39.51 -8.56 -19.38
CA SER A 22 38.67 -7.48 -18.92
C SER A 22 37.62 -8.03 -17.93
N THR A 23 37.90 -7.97 -16.65
CA THR A 23 36.89 -8.12 -15.59
C THR A 23 35.97 -6.92 -15.63
N ALA A 24 34.86 -7.03 -16.36
CA ALA A 24 33.74 -6.14 -16.23
C ALA A 24 33.08 -6.42 -14.87
N CYS A 25 33.38 -5.59 -13.87
CA CYS A 25 32.56 -5.50 -12.68
C CYS A 25 31.20 -4.91 -13.08
N SER A 26 30.27 -5.76 -13.47
CA SER A 26 28.87 -5.43 -13.54
C SER A 26 28.33 -5.41 -12.10
N SER A 27 28.19 -4.24 -11.51
CA SER A 27 27.43 -4.03 -10.30
C SER A 27 25.94 -4.14 -10.65
N GLY A 28 25.47 -5.36 -10.91
CA GLY A 28 24.07 -5.69 -11.08
C GLY A 28 23.40 -5.74 -9.70
N LYS A 29 22.64 -4.71 -9.35
CA LYS A 29 21.60 -4.83 -8.36
C LYS A 29 20.44 -5.59 -8.98
N THR A 30 20.43 -6.90 -8.86
CA THR A 30 19.25 -7.71 -9.18
C THR A 30 18.38 -7.82 -7.95
N SER A 31 17.21 -7.19 -7.98
CA SER A 31 16.11 -7.55 -7.08
C SER A 31 15.80 -9.03 -7.32
N ALA A 32 15.71 -9.84 -6.27
CA ALA A 32 15.62 -11.30 -6.33
C ALA A 32 14.40 -11.86 -7.12
N THR A 33 13.49 -11.01 -7.56
CA THR A 33 12.27 -11.38 -8.31
C THR A 33 12.31 -11.01 -9.79
N ASP A 34 13.33 -10.29 -10.27
CA ASP A 34 13.28 -9.64 -11.59
C ASP A 34 13.84 -10.47 -12.77
N ASP A 35 14.71 -11.43 -12.50
CA ASP A 35 15.48 -12.15 -13.56
C ASP A 35 14.77 -13.38 -14.15
N ARG A 36 13.55 -13.73 -13.76
CA ARG A 36 13.01 -15.09 -14.03
C ARG A 36 11.82 -15.17 -14.98
N ALA A 37 11.05 -14.12 -15.16
CA ALA A 37 9.96 -14.14 -16.13
C ALA A 37 10.46 -13.70 -17.50
N ALA A 38 10.64 -14.67 -18.40
CA ALA A 38 11.01 -14.40 -19.78
C ALA A 38 9.92 -13.59 -20.50
N LYS A 39 10.35 -12.74 -21.45
CA LYS A 39 9.43 -12.04 -22.34
C LYS A 39 8.50 -13.03 -23.05
N VAL A 40 7.21 -12.69 -23.06
CA VAL A 40 6.15 -13.52 -23.66
C VAL A 40 5.86 -13.05 -25.08
N ASP A 41 6.10 -13.89 -26.07
CA ASP A 41 5.85 -13.57 -27.48
C ASP A 41 4.38 -13.77 -27.90
N GLY A 42 3.61 -14.58 -27.17
CA GLY A 42 2.20 -14.88 -27.42
C GLY A 42 1.20 -14.02 -26.65
N LYS A 43 0.01 -14.58 -26.47
CA LYS A 43 -1.02 -14.03 -25.58
C LYS A 43 -0.55 -14.15 -24.13
N ILE A 44 -0.65 -13.05 -23.40
CA ILE A 44 -0.26 -12.99 -21.99
C ILE A 44 -1.42 -13.47 -21.13
N SER A 45 -1.11 -14.31 -20.14
CA SER A 45 -2.03 -14.73 -19.09
C SER A 45 -1.57 -14.18 -17.73
N ILE A 46 -2.46 -13.52 -17.02
CA ILE A 46 -2.22 -12.96 -15.67
C ILE A 46 -3.28 -13.49 -14.72
N THR A 47 -2.85 -13.96 -13.54
CA THR A 47 -3.75 -14.22 -12.42
C THR A 47 -3.67 -13.08 -11.42
N TYR A 48 -4.83 -12.46 -11.14
CA TYR A 48 -4.97 -11.40 -10.16
C TYR A 48 -5.66 -11.96 -8.92
N LEU A 49 -4.93 -12.04 -7.81
CA LEU A 49 -5.40 -12.53 -6.52
C LEU A 49 -5.90 -11.34 -5.69
N GLN A 50 -7.20 -11.14 -5.70
CA GLN A 50 -7.89 -10.06 -4.98
C GLN A 50 -8.03 -10.42 -3.50
N LYS A 51 -7.70 -9.50 -2.59
CA LYS A 51 -7.76 -9.70 -1.13
C LYS A 51 -9.15 -10.13 -0.68
N GLN A 52 -10.17 -9.38 -1.07
CA GLN A 52 -11.58 -9.63 -0.75
C GLN A 52 -12.50 -8.96 -1.78
N GLY A 53 -13.74 -9.41 -1.87
CA GLY A 53 -14.69 -8.98 -2.90
C GLY A 53 -15.91 -8.21 -2.37
N ASP A 54 -15.89 -7.75 -1.12
CA ASP A 54 -17.00 -7.10 -0.43
C ASP A 54 -16.74 -5.64 -0.03
N GLN A 55 -15.50 -5.15 -0.18
CA GLN A 55 -15.19 -3.73 -0.02
C GLN A 55 -15.12 -3.02 -1.38
N GLU A 56 -15.74 -1.86 -1.46
CA GLU A 56 -15.84 -1.03 -2.68
C GLU A 56 -14.47 -0.76 -3.33
N TYR A 57 -13.43 -0.55 -2.50
CA TYR A 57 -12.07 -0.34 -2.99
C TYR A 57 -11.56 -1.53 -3.79
N PHE A 58 -11.62 -2.75 -3.25
CA PHE A 58 -11.13 -3.96 -3.93
C PHE A 58 -12.03 -4.38 -5.09
N ILE A 59 -13.34 -4.11 -5.02
CA ILE A 59 -14.25 -4.26 -6.17
C ILE A 59 -13.81 -3.34 -7.31
N GLY A 60 -13.50 -2.09 -7.01
CA GLY A 60 -12.96 -1.12 -7.97
C GLY A 60 -11.63 -1.58 -8.56
N GLU A 61 -10.71 -2.06 -7.74
CA GLU A 61 -9.40 -2.55 -8.17
C GLU A 61 -9.52 -3.73 -9.16
N ALA A 62 -10.35 -4.71 -8.84
CA ALA A 62 -10.64 -5.82 -9.75
C ALA A 62 -11.29 -5.35 -11.07
N ALA A 63 -12.19 -4.38 -11.01
CA ALA A 63 -12.81 -3.80 -12.20
C ALA A 63 -11.79 -3.08 -13.09
N GLY A 64 -10.91 -2.26 -12.52
CA GLY A 64 -9.85 -1.57 -13.26
C GLY A 64 -8.84 -2.53 -13.87
N ALA A 65 -8.48 -3.59 -13.14
CA ALA A 65 -7.64 -4.65 -13.66
C ALA A 65 -8.27 -5.35 -14.87
N LYS A 66 -9.58 -5.66 -14.82
CA LYS A 66 -10.31 -6.29 -15.90
C LYS A 66 -10.41 -5.38 -17.13
N GLU A 67 -10.81 -4.13 -16.95
CA GLU A 67 -10.90 -3.14 -18.03
C GLU A 67 -9.55 -2.98 -18.76
N LYS A 68 -8.45 -2.89 -18.00
CA LYS A 68 -7.10 -2.77 -18.58
C LYS A 68 -6.65 -4.04 -19.28
N ALA A 69 -6.97 -5.21 -18.75
CA ALA A 69 -6.64 -6.49 -19.38
C ALA A 69 -7.38 -6.67 -20.72
N GLU A 70 -8.65 -6.26 -20.79
CA GLU A 70 -9.44 -6.27 -22.03
C GLU A 70 -8.82 -5.32 -23.07
N GLU A 71 -8.44 -4.10 -22.68
CA GLU A 71 -7.75 -3.13 -23.55
C GLU A 71 -6.45 -3.69 -24.16
N LEU A 72 -5.67 -4.41 -23.35
CA LEU A 72 -4.35 -4.95 -23.74
C LEU A 72 -4.42 -6.35 -24.36
N GLY A 73 -5.61 -6.96 -24.47
CA GLY A 73 -5.79 -8.32 -24.99
C GLY A 73 -5.19 -9.41 -24.10
N ILE A 74 -5.15 -9.18 -22.77
CA ILE A 74 -4.62 -10.09 -21.76
C ILE A 74 -5.71 -11.07 -21.33
N ASP A 75 -5.32 -12.33 -21.12
CA ASP A 75 -6.15 -13.33 -20.45
C ASP A 75 -6.02 -13.16 -18.93
N LEU A 76 -6.96 -12.42 -18.33
CA LEU A 76 -6.95 -12.13 -16.91
C LEU A 76 -7.88 -13.07 -16.16
N LYS A 77 -7.33 -13.80 -15.19
CA LYS A 77 -8.10 -14.56 -14.20
C LYS A 77 -8.12 -13.81 -12.88
N LEU A 78 -9.34 -13.46 -12.41
CA LEU A 78 -9.55 -12.88 -11.08
C LEU A 78 -9.89 -14.00 -10.08
N VAL A 79 -9.23 -13.99 -8.93
CA VAL A 79 -9.47 -14.93 -7.83
C VAL A 79 -9.67 -14.15 -6.53
N ASN A 80 -10.80 -14.30 -5.90
CA ASN A 80 -11.08 -13.69 -4.60
C ASN A 80 -10.56 -14.59 -3.47
N LEU A 81 -9.59 -14.08 -2.71
CA LEU A 81 -9.02 -14.78 -1.55
C LEU A 81 -9.96 -14.79 -0.34
N GLY A 82 -10.98 -13.92 -0.30
CA GLY A 82 -11.94 -13.84 0.80
C GLY A 82 -11.31 -13.41 2.13
N ASN A 83 -10.23 -12.62 2.05
CA ASN A 83 -9.42 -12.20 3.21
C ASN A 83 -8.80 -13.37 3.99
N ASP A 84 -8.58 -14.51 3.32
CA ASP A 84 -8.01 -15.73 3.92
C ASP A 84 -6.55 -15.92 3.48
N ALA A 85 -5.62 -15.69 4.40
CA ALA A 85 -4.18 -15.84 4.17
C ALA A 85 -3.79 -17.28 3.78
N ASN A 86 -4.51 -18.30 4.27
CA ASN A 86 -4.19 -19.70 3.98
C ASN A 86 -4.45 -20.08 2.51
N LYS A 87 -5.37 -19.38 1.83
CA LYS A 87 -5.62 -19.58 0.41
C LYS A 87 -4.51 -19.02 -0.48
N THR A 88 -3.76 -18.05 0.01
CA THR A 88 -2.83 -17.26 -0.79
C THR A 88 -1.82 -18.13 -1.53
N VAL A 89 -1.08 -18.97 -0.82
CA VAL A 89 -0.03 -19.82 -1.41
C VAL A 89 -0.63 -20.87 -2.35
N SER A 90 -1.76 -21.49 -1.98
CA SER A 90 -2.43 -22.49 -2.81
C SER A 90 -2.97 -21.90 -4.12
N GLU A 91 -3.45 -20.66 -4.11
CA GLU A 91 -3.91 -19.98 -5.32
C GLU A 91 -2.75 -19.54 -6.23
N VAL A 92 -1.59 -19.17 -5.67
CA VAL A 92 -0.36 -18.96 -6.47
C VAL A 92 0.06 -20.26 -7.13
N GLN A 93 0.06 -21.39 -6.41
CA GLN A 93 0.36 -22.73 -7.00
C GLN A 93 -0.65 -23.10 -8.10
N SER A 94 -1.94 -22.83 -7.88
CA SER A 94 -3.00 -23.05 -8.87
C SER A 94 -2.79 -22.21 -10.13
N ALA A 95 -2.41 -20.94 -9.98
CA ALA A 95 -2.09 -20.06 -11.09
C ALA A 95 -0.91 -20.59 -11.93
N ILE A 96 0.16 -21.06 -11.27
CA ILE A 96 1.32 -21.66 -11.92
C ILE A 96 0.92 -22.92 -12.69
N ALA A 97 0.13 -23.81 -12.07
CA ALA A 97 -0.37 -25.02 -12.74
C ALA A 97 -1.23 -24.71 -13.98
N GLN A 98 -1.90 -23.57 -14.01
CA GLN A 98 -2.66 -23.05 -15.16
C GLN A 98 -1.81 -22.30 -16.17
N LYS A 99 -0.48 -22.28 -15.99
CA LYS A 99 0.50 -21.67 -16.90
C LYS A 99 0.34 -20.14 -17.03
N THR A 100 -0.04 -19.46 -15.94
CA THR A 100 -0.01 -17.99 -15.90
C THR A 100 1.42 -17.49 -16.17
N ASN A 101 1.55 -16.33 -16.81
CA ASN A 101 2.84 -15.67 -17.01
C ASN A 101 3.21 -14.76 -15.85
N GLY A 102 2.21 -14.21 -15.16
CA GLY A 102 2.40 -13.34 -14.02
C GLY A 102 1.29 -13.43 -12.99
N VAL A 103 1.63 -13.17 -11.74
CA VAL A 103 0.71 -13.08 -10.60
C VAL A 103 0.75 -11.67 -10.04
N ILE A 104 -0.40 -11.04 -9.96
CA ILE A 104 -0.62 -9.81 -9.21
C ILE A 104 -1.38 -10.19 -7.95
N ILE A 105 -0.94 -9.72 -6.78
CA ILE A 105 -1.54 -10.14 -5.53
C ILE A 105 -1.76 -8.98 -4.55
N VAL A 106 -2.98 -8.91 -4.00
CA VAL A 106 -3.28 -8.14 -2.80
C VAL A 106 -3.36 -9.13 -1.63
N VAL A 107 -2.32 -9.18 -0.83
CA VAL A 107 -2.23 -10.19 0.24
C VAL A 107 -3.20 -9.89 1.39
N PRO A 108 -3.91 -10.91 1.92
CA PRO A 108 -4.67 -10.77 3.16
C PRO A 108 -3.79 -10.51 4.38
N ASP A 109 -2.61 -11.13 4.41
CA ASP A 109 -1.61 -11.01 5.49
C ASP A 109 -0.20 -10.98 4.89
N PRO A 110 0.59 -9.93 5.11
CA PRO A 110 1.98 -9.85 4.65
C PRO A 110 2.90 -10.96 5.13
N ALA A 111 2.58 -11.63 6.22
CA ALA A 111 3.39 -12.71 6.78
C ALA A 111 3.54 -13.91 5.82
N VAL A 112 2.65 -14.08 4.85
CA VAL A 112 2.78 -15.12 3.82
C VAL A 112 3.81 -14.78 2.73
N GLY A 113 4.39 -13.59 2.76
CA GLY A 113 5.30 -13.06 1.74
C GLY A 113 6.41 -14.02 1.32
N PRO A 114 7.23 -14.56 2.24
CA PRO A 114 8.33 -15.46 1.88
C PRO A 114 7.85 -16.70 1.11
N GLN A 115 6.71 -17.29 1.50
CA GLN A 115 6.17 -18.47 0.82
C GLN A 115 5.62 -18.13 -0.56
N VAL A 116 4.94 -16.99 -0.70
CA VAL A 116 4.43 -16.50 -1.99
C VAL A 116 5.58 -16.26 -2.96
N VAL A 117 6.62 -15.57 -2.51
CA VAL A 117 7.82 -15.28 -3.33
C VAL A 117 8.52 -16.57 -3.73
N GLN A 118 8.75 -17.48 -2.78
CA GLN A 118 9.38 -18.78 -3.09
C GLN A 118 8.56 -19.55 -4.13
N THR A 119 7.24 -19.64 -3.94
CA THR A 119 6.34 -20.34 -4.86
C THR A 119 6.38 -19.73 -6.28
N ALA A 120 6.31 -18.40 -6.37
CA ALA A 120 6.39 -17.71 -7.66
C ALA A 120 7.74 -17.91 -8.36
N ASN A 121 8.83 -17.87 -7.59
CA ASN A 121 10.18 -18.13 -8.09
C ASN A 121 10.35 -19.55 -8.63
N ASP A 122 9.87 -20.56 -7.90
CA ASP A 122 9.94 -21.97 -8.32
C ASP A 122 9.10 -22.19 -9.58
N GLY A 123 7.96 -21.52 -9.69
CA GLY A 123 7.11 -21.53 -10.87
C GLY A 123 7.60 -20.66 -12.03
N LYS A 124 8.66 -19.86 -11.83
CA LYS A 124 9.21 -18.92 -12.83
C LYS A 124 8.17 -17.94 -13.38
N VAL A 125 7.24 -17.49 -12.54
CA VAL A 125 6.24 -16.49 -12.88
C VAL A 125 6.63 -15.13 -12.33
N ALA A 126 6.30 -14.06 -13.07
CA ALA A 126 6.46 -12.70 -12.59
C ALA A 126 5.53 -12.45 -11.41
N LEU A 127 6.03 -11.80 -10.35
CA LEU A 127 5.25 -11.47 -9.16
C LEU A 127 5.24 -9.97 -8.93
N LEU A 128 4.05 -9.42 -8.73
CA LEU A 128 3.82 -8.02 -8.41
C LEU A 128 2.80 -7.95 -7.27
N THR A 129 3.08 -7.14 -6.26
CA THR A 129 2.07 -6.86 -5.23
C THR A 129 1.25 -5.63 -5.56
N SER A 130 0.02 -5.61 -5.11
CA SER A 130 -0.83 -4.45 -5.14
C SER A 130 -1.24 -4.10 -3.70
N ASP A 131 -1.29 -2.81 -3.41
CA ASP A 131 -1.67 -2.22 -2.12
C ASP A 131 -0.71 -2.57 -0.97
N ASP A 132 -0.75 -3.79 -0.47
CA ASP A 132 0.09 -4.24 0.65
C ASP A 132 1.47 -4.71 0.19
N GLN A 133 2.50 -4.35 0.96
CA GLN A 133 3.87 -4.78 0.74
C GLN A 133 4.12 -6.17 1.32
N ILE A 134 4.95 -6.97 0.65
CA ILE A 134 5.47 -8.23 1.18
C ILE A 134 6.99 -8.30 1.04
N CYS A 135 7.59 -9.11 1.90
CA CYS A 135 9.03 -9.33 1.97
C CYS A 135 9.42 -10.71 1.44
N THR A 136 10.59 -10.80 0.83
CA THR A 136 11.15 -12.08 0.34
C THR A 136 11.74 -12.93 1.46
N THR A 137 12.18 -12.33 2.57
CA THR A 137 13.00 -12.98 3.59
C THR A 137 12.34 -13.06 4.97
N GLY A 138 11.27 -12.30 5.23
CA GLY A 138 10.62 -12.24 6.54
C GLY A 138 9.12 -11.96 6.48
N PRO A 139 8.42 -12.20 7.59
CA PRO A 139 6.97 -11.99 7.66
C PRO A 139 6.56 -10.53 7.80
N ASP A 140 7.50 -9.66 8.20
CA ASP A 140 7.24 -8.24 8.46
C ASP A 140 7.95 -7.35 7.43
N PRO A 141 7.21 -6.73 6.50
CA PRO A 141 7.79 -5.85 5.49
C PRO A 141 8.47 -4.61 6.09
N THR A 142 8.15 -4.20 7.31
CA THR A 142 8.78 -3.04 7.96
C THR A 142 10.20 -3.32 8.39
N ALA A 143 10.49 -4.58 8.73
CA ALA A 143 11.81 -5.04 9.13
C ALA A 143 12.69 -5.47 7.96
N CYS A 144 12.12 -5.48 6.76
CA CYS A 144 12.76 -5.97 5.54
C CYS A 144 13.66 -4.90 4.91
N GLY A 145 14.80 -5.33 4.39
CA GLY A 145 15.65 -4.45 3.57
C GLY A 145 14.93 -4.02 2.28
N LYS A 146 15.18 -2.82 1.79
CA LYS A 146 14.53 -2.32 0.57
C LYS A 146 14.74 -3.24 -0.66
N SER A 147 15.88 -3.93 -0.72
CA SER A 147 16.19 -4.91 -1.77
C SER A 147 15.39 -6.21 -1.67
N ASP A 148 14.82 -6.47 -0.51
CA ASP A 148 14.08 -7.68 -0.23
C ASP A 148 12.55 -7.47 -0.29
N LEU A 149 12.12 -6.27 -0.63
CA LEU A 149 10.72 -5.95 -0.88
C LEU A 149 10.31 -6.35 -2.30
N VAL A 150 9.11 -6.90 -2.44
CA VAL A 150 8.52 -7.21 -3.73
C VAL A 150 8.06 -5.92 -4.42
N PRO A 151 8.23 -5.75 -5.74
CA PRO A 151 7.67 -4.62 -6.47
C PRO A 151 6.18 -4.41 -6.17
N ARG A 152 5.78 -3.15 -5.89
CA ARG A 152 4.44 -2.83 -5.41
C ARG A 152 3.78 -1.72 -6.22
N ILE A 153 2.50 -1.92 -6.53
CA ILE A 153 1.61 -0.90 -7.06
C ILE A 153 0.60 -0.54 -5.98
N GLY A 154 0.22 0.73 -5.87
CA GLY A 154 -0.76 1.14 -4.87
C GLY A 154 -0.75 2.64 -4.62
N PHE A 155 -0.73 3.03 -3.37
CA PHE A 155 -0.62 4.42 -2.94
C PHE A 155 0.54 4.61 -1.98
N SER A 156 1.11 5.80 -1.97
CA SER A 156 2.11 6.18 -0.97
C SER A 156 1.43 6.47 0.37
N GLY A 157 1.66 5.63 1.38
CA GLY A 157 1.12 5.82 2.73
C GLY A 157 1.50 7.19 3.29
N ALA A 158 2.76 7.57 3.15
CA ALA A 158 3.26 8.86 3.63
C ALA A 158 2.60 10.05 2.91
N GLN A 159 2.47 10.01 1.57
CA GLN A 159 1.81 11.07 0.81
C GLN A 159 0.33 11.20 1.22
N MET A 160 -0.37 10.08 1.32
CA MET A 160 -1.78 10.08 1.75
C MET A 160 -1.94 10.68 3.14
N GLY A 161 -1.09 10.30 4.08
CA GLY A 161 -1.11 10.86 5.43
C GLY A 161 -0.82 12.36 5.44
N ASP A 162 0.16 12.82 4.67
CA ASP A 162 0.47 14.26 4.55
C ASP A 162 -0.75 15.05 4.04
N GLU A 163 -1.47 14.55 3.05
CA GLU A 163 -2.69 15.20 2.54
C GLU A 163 -3.82 15.22 3.58
N VAL A 164 -4.02 14.13 4.31
CA VAL A 164 -4.99 14.07 5.42
C VAL A 164 -4.64 15.06 6.53
N GLY A 165 -3.36 15.10 6.95
CA GLY A 165 -2.89 16.03 7.98
C GLY A 165 -3.03 17.50 7.57
N LYS A 166 -2.68 17.84 6.33
CA LYS A 166 -2.87 19.20 5.76
C LYS A 166 -4.34 19.59 5.76
N ARG A 167 -5.22 18.69 5.32
CA ARG A 167 -6.65 18.98 5.28
C ARG A 167 -7.23 19.14 6.69
N ALA A 168 -6.86 18.30 7.64
CA ALA A 168 -7.29 18.42 9.03
C ALA A 168 -6.87 19.75 9.65
N ALA A 169 -5.63 20.18 9.41
CA ALA A 169 -5.13 21.47 9.86
C ALA A 169 -5.88 22.66 9.22
N ALA A 170 -6.17 22.57 7.92
CA ALA A 170 -6.95 23.59 7.23
C ALA A 170 -8.37 23.73 7.81
N GLU A 171 -9.06 22.60 8.08
CA GLU A 171 -10.38 22.64 8.72
C GLU A 171 -10.31 23.13 10.17
N PHE A 172 -9.25 22.80 10.92
CA PHE A 172 -9.01 23.31 12.28
C PHE A 172 -8.89 24.83 12.29
N HIS A 173 -8.06 25.40 11.42
CA HIS A 173 -7.91 26.86 11.30
C HIS A 173 -9.18 27.55 10.84
N LYS A 174 -9.89 26.96 9.87
CA LYS A 174 -11.17 27.46 9.37
C LYS A 174 -12.24 27.52 10.45
N ALA A 175 -12.25 26.51 11.34
CA ALA A 175 -13.17 26.46 12.48
C ALA A 175 -12.79 27.42 13.61
N GLY A 176 -11.62 28.02 13.60
CA GLY A 176 -11.12 28.91 14.64
C GLY A 176 -10.88 28.22 15.98
N TRP A 177 -10.58 26.91 15.95
CA TRP A 177 -10.42 26.11 17.17
C TRP A 177 -9.09 26.41 17.88
N ARG A 178 -9.04 26.03 19.15
CA ARG A 178 -7.86 26.19 20.01
C ARG A 178 -7.26 24.83 20.36
N SER A 179 -5.94 24.79 20.47
CA SER A 179 -5.21 23.53 20.75
C SER A 179 -5.50 22.98 22.16
N ASP A 180 -5.76 23.84 23.15
CA ASP A 180 -5.94 23.44 24.54
C ASP A 180 -7.28 22.71 24.80
N ASP A 181 -8.33 23.00 24.03
CA ASP A 181 -9.66 22.37 24.16
C ASP A 181 -9.96 21.34 23.04
N THR A 182 -8.95 21.00 22.24
CA THR A 182 -9.05 20.03 21.15
C THR A 182 -8.17 18.78 21.40
N ARG A 183 -8.64 17.63 20.92
CA ARG A 183 -7.86 16.40 20.84
C ARG A 183 -7.97 15.79 19.44
N VAL A 184 -6.92 15.05 19.06
CA VAL A 184 -6.93 14.22 17.87
C VAL A 184 -7.12 12.78 18.26
N ILE A 185 -8.00 12.08 17.57
CA ILE A 185 -8.10 10.62 17.54
C ILE A 185 -7.45 10.11 16.27
N SER A 186 -6.39 9.30 16.42
CA SER A 186 -5.69 8.61 15.35
C SER A 186 -6.02 7.12 15.46
N ALA A 187 -6.94 6.63 14.61
CA ALA A 187 -7.52 5.29 14.74
C ALA A 187 -7.03 4.36 13.62
N TRP A 188 -6.39 3.22 13.98
CA TRP A 188 -5.78 2.34 13.00
C TRP A 188 -5.44 0.96 13.55
N LYS A 189 -5.32 -0.02 12.65
CA LYS A 189 -4.83 -1.36 12.96
C LYS A 189 -3.30 -1.34 12.97
N GLN A 190 -2.69 -1.58 14.13
CA GLN A 190 -1.27 -1.29 14.37
C GLN A 190 -0.28 -2.29 13.76
N ASP A 191 -0.75 -3.46 13.35
CA ASP A 191 0.01 -4.48 12.65
C ASP A 191 -0.01 -4.35 11.10
N VAL A 192 -0.63 -3.27 10.58
CA VAL A 192 -0.68 -2.96 9.15
C VAL A 192 0.26 -1.81 8.82
N THR A 193 1.34 -2.11 8.13
CA THR A 193 2.43 -1.16 7.82
C THR A 193 1.95 0.12 7.14
N VAL A 194 1.14 -0.02 6.09
CA VAL A 194 0.63 1.13 5.33
C VAL A 194 -0.24 2.03 6.21
N CYS A 195 -0.91 1.48 7.22
CA CYS A 195 -1.66 2.26 8.20
C CYS A 195 -0.74 3.11 9.08
N GLY A 196 0.37 2.53 9.54
CA GLY A 196 1.40 3.24 10.31
C GLY A 196 1.97 4.44 9.54
N ASP A 197 2.33 4.25 8.28
CA ASP A 197 2.84 5.33 7.41
C ASP A 197 1.82 6.47 7.24
N ARG A 198 0.54 6.12 7.02
CA ARG A 198 -0.57 7.09 6.87
C ARG A 198 -0.73 7.94 8.12
N VAL A 199 -0.90 7.31 9.28
CA VAL A 199 -1.19 8.04 10.53
C VAL A 199 0.02 8.81 11.05
N ALA A 200 1.24 8.28 10.88
CA ALA A 200 2.46 8.98 11.26
C ALA A 200 2.68 10.23 10.41
N ALA A 201 2.43 10.15 9.10
CA ALA A 201 2.53 11.31 8.22
C ALA A 201 1.43 12.34 8.52
N ALA A 202 0.17 11.91 8.72
CA ALA A 202 -0.93 12.80 9.09
C ALA A 202 -0.61 13.56 10.40
N LYS A 203 -0.15 12.83 11.42
CA LYS A 203 0.25 13.44 12.70
C LYS A 203 1.37 14.45 12.52
N ARG A 204 2.47 14.08 11.85
CA ARG A 204 3.63 14.96 11.63
C ARG A 204 3.22 16.26 10.94
N THR A 205 2.40 16.16 9.88
CA THR A 205 1.98 17.31 9.08
C THR A 205 0.98 18.19 9.84
N PHE A 206 0.06 17.58 10.57
CA PHE A 206 -0.89 18.30 11.41
C PHE A 206 -0.18 19.03 12.56
N ASP A 207 0.70 18.36 13.32
CA ASP A 207 1.45 18.93 14.44
C ASP A 207 2.34 20.12 14.02
N ALA A 208 2.89 20.05 12.81
CA ALA A 208 3.67 21.16 12.26
C ALA A 208 2.83 22.41 11.97
N ALA A 209 1.57 22.24 11.56
CA ALA A 209 0.64 23.31 11.24
C ALA A 209 -0.17 23.78 12.46
N VAL A 210 -0.44 22.90 13.41
CA VAL A 210 -1.28 23.13 14.60
C VAL A 210 -0.56 22.58 15.83
N PRO A 211 0.45 23.29 16.35
CA PRO A 211 1.20 22.80 17.49
C PRO A 211 0.37 22.78 18.78
N GLY A 212 0.69 21.81 19.65
CA GLY A 212 0.14 21.70 21.00
C GLY A 212 -1.18 20.92 21.14
N VAL A 213 -1.79 20.46 20.06
CA VAL A 213 -2.94 19.53 20.14
C VAL A 213 -2.42 18.13 20.48
N LYS A 214 -3.02 17.49 21.48
CA LYS A 214 -2.66 16.11 21.86
C LYS A 214 -3.32 15.10 20.94
N THR A 215 -2.52 14.20 20.35
CA THR A 215 -3.00 13.03 19.60
C THR A 215 -3.12 11.82 20.51
N ILE A 216 -4.21 11.09 20.37
CA ILE A 216 -4.51 9.84 21.06
C ILE A 216 -4.56 8.74 19.98
N ASP A 217 -3.60 7.83 20.02
CA ASP A 217 -3.59 6.66 19.14
C ASP A 217 -4.57 5.61 19.68
N VAL A 218 -5.49 5.17 18.83
CA VAL A 218 -6.55 4.21 19.17
C VAL A 218 -6.37 2.94 18.30
N PRO A 219 -5.92 1.82 18.90
CA PRO A 219 -5.82 0.56 18.18
C PRO A 219 -7.22 0.05 17.80
N THR A 220 -7.42 -0.26 16.52
CA THR A 220 -8.68 -0.78 15.98
C THR A 220 -8.42 -2.02 15.11
N ASP A 221 -9.49 -2.59 14.58
CA ASP A 221 -9.45 -3.67 13.58
C ASP A 221 -9.64 -3.17 12.13
N ASN A 222 -9.69 -1.82 11.94
CA ASN A 222 -10.02 -1.15 10.69
C ASN A 222 -11.46 -1.39 10.17
N ALA A 223 -12.36 -1.87 11.05
CA ALA A 223 -13.79 -2.00 10.75
C ALA A 223 -14.60 -0.94 11.53
N PRO A 224 -15.78 -0.53 11.02
CA PRO A 224 -16.57 0.54 11.68
C PRO A 224 -16.96 0.20 13.11
N THR A 225 -17.38 -1.04 13.39
CA THR A 225 -17.84 -1.48 14.72
C THR A 225 -16.68 -1.51 15.72
N GLY A 226 -15.55 -2.12 15.34
CA GLY A 226 -14.38 -2.17 16.21
C GLY A 226 -13.80 -0.79 16.49
N ALA A 227 -13.84 0.11 15.51
CA ALA A 227 -13.49 1.51 15.71
C ALA A 227 -14.44 2.23 16.70
N GLN A 228 -15.76 2.03 16.57
CA GLN A 228 -16.75 2.60 17.51
C GLN A 228 -16.45 2.16 18.94
N ASP A 229 -16.26 0.87 19.20
CA ASP A 229 -16.02 0.34 20.53
C ASP A 229 -14.78 0.94 21.19
N LYS A 230 -13.67 1.04 20.46
CA LYS A 230 -12.40 1.56 20.96
C LYS A 230 -12.44 3.08 21.14
N ILE A 231 -13.04 3.81 20.21
CA ILE A 231 -13.14 5.27 20.27
C ILE A 231 -14.12 5.70 21.37
N ALA A 232 -15.22 4.96 21.61
CA ALA A 232 -16.16 5.25 22.70
C ALA A 232 -15.46 5.27 24.06
N ALA A 233 -14.59 4.30 24.34
CA ALA A 233 -13.78 4.27 25.55
C ALA A 233 -12.85 5.50 25.65
N THR A 234 -12.23 5.89 24.55
CA THR A 234 -11.34 7.06 24.47
C THR A 234 -12.10 8.36 24.73
N VAL A 235 -13.27 8.54 24.14
CA VAL A 235 -14.10 9.73 24.34
C VAL A 235 -14.56 9.82 25.78
N THR A 236 -15.01 8.71 26.38
CA THR A 236 -15.44 8.64 27.79
C THR A 236 -14.30 8.97 28.76
N ALA A 237 -13.08 8.57 28.46
CA ALA A 237 -11.90 8.87 29.29
C ALA A 237 -11.42 10.33 29.16
N ASN A 238 -11.89 11.09 28.20
CA ASN A 238 -11.46 12.46 27.91
C ASN A 238 -12.60 13.47 28.04
N THR A 239 -13.29 13.45 29.18
CA THR A 239 -14.35 14.40 29.52
C THR A 239 -13.81 15.83 29.53
N GLY A 240 -14.57 16.77 29.00
CA GLY A 240 -14.20 18.20 28.94
C GLY A 240 -13.48 18.61 27.65
N VAL A 241 -13.14 17.69 26.78
CA VAL A 241 -12.70 18.01 25.41
C VAL A 241 -13.89 18.56 24.64
N LYS A 242 -13.71 19.72 24.01
CA LYS A 242 -14.78 20.38 23.26
C LYS A 242 -14.78 19.98 21.80
N ASN A 243 -13.59 19.86 21.21
CA ASN A 243 -13.42 19.69 19.79
C ASN A 243 -12.58 18.45 19.47
N TRP A 244 -12.96 17.72 18.44
CA TRP A 244 -12.32 16.47 18.06
C TRP A 244 -11.90 16.50 16.60
N VAL A 245 -10.63 16.27 16.34
CA VAL A 245 -10.11 15.91 15.01
C VAL A 245 -9.99 14.40 14.95
N ILE A 246 -10.41 13.79 13.86
CA ILE A 246 -10.33 12.34 13.68
C ILE A 246 -9.70 12.05 12.31
N TRP A 247 -8.68 11.24 12.31
CA TRP A 247 -8.18 10.54 11.13
C TRP A 247 -7.90 9.07 11.45
N GLY A 248 -7.66 8.28 10.41
CA GLY A 248 -7.37 6.87 10.58
C GLY A 248 -6.72 6.27 9.35
N CYS A 249 -6.54 4.96 9.38
CA CYS A 249 -6.03 4.23 8.23
C CYS A 249 -7.00 4.27 7.03
N ASN A 250 -8.31 4.32 7.30
CA ASN A 250 -9.39 4.22 6.32
C ASN A 250 -10.63 5.00 6.78
N ASP A 251 -11.62 5.09 5.90
CA ASP A 251 -12.91 5.73 6.20
C ASP A 251 -13.65 5.07 7.36
N GLU A 252 -13.55 3.75 7.50
CA GLU A 252 -14.23 2.95 8.50
C GLU A 252 -13.87 3.42 9.92
N ASN A 253 -12.60 3.68 10.15
CA ASN A 253 -12.11 4.21 11.42
C ASN A 253 -12.67 5.59 11.71
N VAL A 254 -12.67 6.48 10.72
CA VAL A 254 -13.14 7.87 10.89
C VAL A 254 -14.64 7.90 11.09
N MET A 255 -15.38 7.12 10.31
CA MET A 255 -16.85 6.99 10.47
C MET A 255 -17.22 6.42 11.83
N GLY A 256 -16.49 5.42 12.32
CA GLY A 256 -16.66 4.90 13.67
C GLY A 256 -16.57 6.01 14.72
N GLY A 257 -15.54 6.85 14.63
CA GLY A 257 -15.35 7.97 15.55
C GLY A 257 -16.39 9.07 15.41
N VAL A 258 -16.76 9.46 14.19
CA VAL A 258 -17.82 10.46 13.95
C VAL A 258 -19.15 9.98 14.53
N THR A 259 -19.48 8.70 14.35
CA THR A 259 -20.69 8.10 14.89
C THR A 259 -20.70 8.10 16.41
N VAL A 260 -19.60 7.73 17.07
CA VAL A 260 -19.47 7.74 18.52
C VAL A 260 -19.70 9.16 19.07
N LEU A 261 -19.03 10.16 18.50
CA LEU A 261 -19.16 11.55 18.95
C LEU A 261 -20.59 12.07 18.80
N ALA A 262 -21.25 11.76 17.68
CA ALA A 262 -22.65 12.09 17.50
C ALA A 262 -23.57 11.41 18.53
N ASN A 263 -23.33 10.14 18.86
CA ASN A 263 -24.11 9.38 19.84
C ASN A 263 -23.97 9.92 21.27
N VAL A 264 -22.83 10.51 21.61
CA VAL A 264 -22.63 11.17 22.93
C VAL A 264 -22.99 12.65 22.92
N GLY A 265 -23.63 13.15 21.86
CA GLY A 265 -24.16 14.51 21.77
C GLY A 265 -23.13 15.57 21.33
N VAL A 266 -21.96 15.20 20.84
CA VAL A 266 -21.00 16.15 20.26
C VAL A 266 -21.49 16.52 18.86
N GLY A 267 -21.84 17.81 18.70
CA GLY A 267 -22.38 18.32 17.44
C GLY A 267 -21.35 18.29 16.30
N PRO A 268 -21.81 18.25 15.04
CA PRO A 268 -20.94 18.15 13.86
C PRO A 268 -19.98 19.35 13.72
N ASP A 269 -20.27 20.49 14.31
CA ASP A 269 -19.40 21.67 14.31
C ASP A 269 -18.22 21.55 15.29
N HIS A 270 -18.24 20.53 16.15
CA HIS A 270 -17.18 20.18 17.08
C HIS A 270 -16.39 18.93 16.64
N VAL A 271 -16.60 18.46 15.42
CA VAL A 271 -15.92 17.28 14.85
C VAL A 271 -15.34 17.59 13.48
N ILE A 272 -14.06 17.35 13.31
CA ILE A 272 -13.34 17.36 12.03
C ILE A 272 -12.87 15.94 11.74
N GLY A 273 -13.67 15.17 11.02
CA GLY A 273 -13.29 13.88 10.46
C GLY A 273 -12.68 14.05 9.08
N VAL A 274 -11.47 13.53 8.87
CA VAL A 274 -10.83 13.48 7.55
C VAL A 274 -10.57 12.01 7.22
N GLY A 275 -11.40 11.46 6.34
CA GLY A 275 -11.38 10.06 5.93
C GLY A 275 -10.28 9.74 4.91
N LEU A 276 -10.14 8.45 4.63
CA LEU A 276 -9.26 7.93 3.59
C LEU A 276 -9.97 6.76 2.90
N GLY A 277 -10.23 6.90 1.60
CA GLY A 277 -11.07 6.04 0.78
C GLY A 277 -12.21 6.82 0.15
N ALA A 278 -12.86 7.66 0.92
CA ALA A 278 -14.01 8.49 0.59
C ALA A 278 -15.33 7.74 0.32
N TYR A 279 -15.33 6.41 0.30
CA TYR A 279 -16.52 5.59 -0.02
C TYR A 279 -17.61 5.64 1.05
N LEU A 280 -17.22 5.73 2.34
CA LEU A 280 -18.17 5.95 3.43
C LEU A 280 -18.47 7.43 3.63
N ALA A 281 -17.47 8.30 3.47
CA ALA A 281 -17.65 9.73 3.56
C ALA A 281 -18.72 10.23 2.57
N CYS A 282 -18.73 9.73 1.34
CA CYS A 282 -19.71 10.15 0.36
C CYS A 282 -21.14 9.69 0.71
N LYS A 283 -21.32 8.59 1.42
CA LYS A 283 -22.63 8.15 1.93
C LYS A 283 -23.19 9.17 2.93
N GLU A 284 -22.35 9.70 3.81
CA GLU A 284 -22.71 10.80 4.71
C GLU A 284 -23.09 12.08 3.94
N TRP A 285 -22.32 12.41 2.90
CA TRP A 285 -22.52 13.63 2.10
C TRP A 285 -23.73 13.56 1.16
N LYS A 286 -24.25 12.38 0.86
CA LYS A 286 -25.53 12.21 0.15
C LYS A 286 -26.71 12.75 0.97
N SER A 287 -26.62 12.71 2.28
CA SER A 287 -27.63 13.29 3.16
C SER A 287 -27.41 14.81 3.25
N ASP A 288 -28.48 15.59 3.30
CA ASP A 288 -28.40 17.05 3.51
C ASP A 288 -28.09 17.42 4.98
N LYS A 289 -27.93 16.42 5.85
CA LYS A 289 -27.64 16.65 7.28
C LYS A 289 -26.18 17.04 7.50
N PRO A 290 -25.91 18.01 8.40
CA PRO A 290 -24.55 18.28 8.83
C PRO A 290 -23.89 17.04 9.41
N THR A 291 -22.60 16.83 9.11
CA THR A 291 -21.82 15.69 9.61
C THR A 291 -20.46 16.15 10.10
N GLY A 292 -19.87 15.38 11.01
CA GLY A 292 -18.47 15.52 11.41
C GLY A 292 -17.47 15.12 10.32
N MET A 293 -17.89 14.40 9.27
CA MET A 293 -17.04 14.06 8.14
C MET A 293 -16.85 15.28 7.22
N LYS A 294 -15.75 16.01 7.40
CA LYS A 294 -15.49 17.27 6.68
C LYS A 294 -14.84 17.06 5.32
N ALA A 295 -13.97 16.07 5.22
CA ALA A 295 -13.27 15.71 3.98
C ALA A 295 -12.86 14.24 4.00
N ALA A 296 -12.45 13.73 2.84
CA ALA A 296 -11.80 12.44 2.73
C ALA A 296 -10.83 12.44 1.56
N LEU A 297 -9.73 11.72 1.68
CA LEU A 297 -8.84 11.47 0.58
C LEU A 297 -9.41 10.35 -0.30
N PHE A 298 -9.84 10.69 -1.49
CA PHE A 298 -10.31 9.71 -2.45
C PHE A 298 -9.15 8.95 -3.06
N ILE A 299 -9.21 7.63 -2.93
CA ILE A 299 -8.33 6.66 -3.56
C ILE A 299 -9.19 5.80 -4.51
N ASN A 300 -8.82 5.78 -5.78
CA ASN A 300 -9.59 5.05 -6.78
C ASN A 300 -8.98 3.67 -7.02
N GLY A 301 -9.63 2.63 -6.55
CA GLY A 301 -9.18 1.25 -6.76
C GLY A 301 -9.01 0.89 -8.25
N LYS A 302 -9.87 1.42 -9.14
CA LYS A 302 -9.74 1.18 -10.58
C LYS A 302 -8.38 1.61 -11.14
N ASP A 303 -7.86 2.75 -10.69
CA ASP A 303 -6.56 3.25 -11.16
C ASP A 303 -5.42 2.35 -10.71
N VAL A 304 -5.51 1.80 -9.51
CA VAL A 304 -4.52 0.83 -8.99
C VAL A 304 -4.56 -0.47 -9.78
N GLY A 305 -5.75 -1.06 -9.96
CA GLY A 305 -5.90 -2.29 -10.74
C GLY A 305 -5.42 -2.15 -12.18
N ALA A 306 -5.76 -1.03 -12.83
CA ALA A 306 -5.29 -0.72 -14.18
C ALA A 306 -3.77 -0.55 -14.23
N LEU A 307 -3.18 0.17 -13.29
CA LEU A 307 -1.74 0.39 -13.19
C LEU A 307 -0.98 -0.93 -12.94
N ALA A 308 -1.51 -1.80 -12.08
CA ALA A 308 -0.92 -3.11 -11.79
C ALA A 308 -0.87 -4.01 -13.04
N VAL A 309 -1.98 -4.09 -13.79
CA VAL A 309 -2.03 -4.85 -15.04
C VAL A 309 -1.13 -4.24 -16.11
N GLN A 310 -1.10 -2.90 -16.25
CA GLN A 310 -0.20 -2.22 -17.19
C GLN A 310 1.27 -2.49 -16.86
N THR A 311 1.64 -2.44 -15.58
CA THR A 311 3.01 -2.68 -15.11
C THR A 311 3.43 -4.13 -15.38
N MET A 312 2.55 -5.10 -15.09
CA MET A 312 2.80 -6.51 -15.40
C MET A 312 2.91 -6.75 -16.91
N TYR A 313 2.06 -6.12 -17.72
CA TYR A 313 2.14 -6.18 -19.18
C TYR A 313 3.48 -5.62 -19.70
N ASP A 314 3.92 -4.49 -19.19
CA ASP A 314 5.18 -3.87 -19.58
C ASP A 314 6.38 -4.78 -19.28
N LYS A 315 6.36 -5.48 -18.15
CA LYS A 315 7.36 -6.53 -17.84
C LYS A 315 7.29 -7.68 -18.82
N LEU A 316 6.14 -8.29 -18.96
CA LEU A 316 5.98 -9.54 -19.74
C LEU A 316 6.08 -9.33 -21.25
N LYS A 317 5.60 -8.20 -21.79
CA LYS A 317 5.57 -7.94 -23.22
C LYS A 317 6.75 -7.13 -23.72
N LYS A 318 7.16 -6.12 -22.95
CA LYS A 318 8.20 -5.17 -23.35
C LYS A 318 9.55 -5.45 -22.69
N GLY A 319 9.61 -6.36 -21.71
CA GLY A 319 10.83 -6.68 -20.96
C GLY A 319 11.31 -5.55 -20.05
N LYS A 320 10.42 -4.61 -19.66
CA LYS A 320 10.75 -3.54 -18.71
C LYS A 320 10.89 -4.11 -17.30
N ASP A 321 11.84 -3.61 -16.54
CA ASP A 321 11.94 -3.96 -15.13
C ASP A 321 10.77 -3.38 -14.35
N PHE A 322 10.36 -4.10 -13.30
CA PHE A 322 9.39 -3.55 -12.36
C PHE A 322 9.98 -2.34 -11.62
N PRO A 323 9.23 -1.24 -11.48
CA PRO A 323 9.60 -0.23 -10.51
C PRO A 323 9.51 -0.84 -9.09
N ALA A 324 10.37 -0.42 -8.18
CA ALA A 324 10.25 -0.85 -6.78
C ALA A 324 8.85 -0.51 -6.22
N GLU A 325 8.37 0.69 -6.54
CA GLU A 325 6.99 1.13 -6.25
C GLU A 325 6.48 2.02 -7.38
N ALA A 326 5.17 1.93 -7.66
CA ALA A 326 4.45 2.91 -8.45
C ALA A 326 3.08 3.21 -7.83
N PHE A 327 2.68 4.48 -7.87
CA PHE A 327 1.52 4.96 -7.15
C PHE A 327 0.46 5.55 -8.08
N ALA A 328 -0.78 5.18 -7.81
CA ALA A 328 -1.95 5.80 -8.42
C ALA A 328 -2.21 7.19 -7.79
N PRO A 329 -2.85 8.11 -8.52
CA PRO A 329 -3.17 9.44 -8.01
C PRO A 329 -4.22 9.39 -6.89
N THR A 330 -4.17 10.39 -6.01
CA THR A 330 -5.17 10.62 -4.96
C THR A 330 -5.82 11.99 -5.13
N SER A 331 -7.01 12.18 -4.56
CA SER A 331 -7.72 13.45 -4.59
C SER A 331 -8.39 13.73 -3.26
N MET A 332 -8.12 14.89 -2.64
CA MET A 332 -8.86 15.33 -1.47
C MET A 332 -10.24 15.83 -1.90
N VAL A 333 -11.29 15.21 -1.36
CA VAL A 333 -12.68 15.55 -1.67
C VAL A 333 -13.46 15.92 -0.40
N ASP A 334 -14.55 16.63 -0.60
CA ASP A 334 -15.50 17.01 0.44
C ASP A 334 -16.93 16.97 -0.11
N ARG A 335 -17.89 17.41 0.72
CA ARG A 335 -19.32 17.44 0.33
C ARG A 335 -19.58 18.19 -0.98
N ALA A 336 -18.80 19.20 -1.31
CA ALA A 336 -19.00 19.99 -2.52
C ALA A 336 -18.38 19.36 -3.77
N SER A 337 -17.26 18.65 -3.59
CA SER A 337 -16.39 18.21 -4.69
C SER A 337 -16.44 16.72 -5.05
N TRP A 338 -16.98 15.85 -4.17
CA TRP A 338 -16.92 14.41 -4.36
C TRP A 338 -17.56 13.91 -5.69
N LYS A 339 -18.67 14.53 -6.12
CA LYS A 339 -19.33 14.14 -7.37
C LYS A 339 -18.49 14.48 -8.61
N SER A 340 -17.89 15.66 -8.61
CA SER A 340 -17.03 16.09 -9.72
C SER A 340 -15.69 15.34 -9.78
N ALA A 341 -15.27 14.73 -8.67
CA ALA A 341 -14.11 13.83 -8.62
C ALA A 341 -14.39 12.41 -9.17
N GLY A 342 -15.63 12.15 -9.63
CA GLY A 342 -16.00 10.83 -10.17
C GLY A 342 -16.23 9.76 -9.11
N LEU A 343 -16.32 10.13 -7.83
CA LEU A 343 -16.61 9.18 -6.76
C LEU A 343 -18.07 8.73 -6.83
N THR A 344 -18.27 7.42 -6.86
CA THR A 344 -19.58 6.80 -6.77
C THR A 344 -19.79 6.25 -5.38
N CYS A 345 -20.95 6.56 -4.79
CA CYS A 345 -21.33 6.00 -3.50
C CYS A 345 -22.26 4.82 -3.72
N GLY A 346 -21.87 3.63 -3.33
CA GLY A 346 -22.69 2.43 -3.35
C GLY A 346 -23.92 2.49 -2.44
#